data_447e81e8942c04704f32b4e07d929e5a
#
_entry.id   447e81e8942c04704f32b4e07d929e5a
#
_cell.length_a   1.000
_cell.length_b   1.000
_cell.length_c   1.000
_cell.angle_alpha   90.00
_cell.angle_beta   90.00
_cell.angle_gamma   90.00
#
_symmetry.space_group_name_H-M   'P 1'
#
loop_
_entity.id
_entity.type
_entity.pdbx_description
1 polymer ?
#
loop_
_entity_poly.entity_id
_entity_poly.type
_entity_poly.pdbx_seq_one_letter_code
_entity_poly.pdbx_strand_id
1 'polypeptide(L)'
;FIGNPEAELKKIAFTGHIYPDAFIPQHFNEDGSWSDYATEIIREMEQDGVECIIPGEVIEWTVLSYIRDGISLGKNLACINPGHFNWEELGARYAKDWLMELTENKVSVFYVPTGDMWKYQTKKSLFEQKSE
;
A
#
# COMPACT_ATOMS: atom_id res chain seq x y z
N PHE A 1 7.24 2.15 6.95
CA PHE A 1 6.13 3.09 7.12
C PHE A 1 6.64 4.54 7.18
N ILE A 2 5.74 5.46 6.87
CA ILE A 2 5.92 6.90 7.07
C ILE A 2 4.82 7.35 8.02
N GLY A 3 5.13 8.23 8.96
CA GLY A 3 4.21 8.76 9.96
C GLY A 3 4.67 8.50 11.39
N ASN A 4 3.86 8.93 12.35
CA ASN A 4 4.11 8.65 13.75
C ASN A 4 3.52 7.28 14.12
N PRO A 5 4.32 6.30 14.61
CA PRO A 5 3.82 4.97 14.96
C PRO A 5 2.82 4.96 16.12
N GLU A 6 2.80 6.03 16.92
CA GLU A 6 1.88 6.19 18.06
C GLU A 6 0.63 7.04 17.70
N ALA A 7 0.49 7.42 16.42
CA ALA A 7 -0.66 8.22 16.00
C ALA A 7 -1.95 7.41 15.99
N GLU A 8 -3.02 8.01 16.47
CA GLU A 8 -4.37 7.48 16.27
C GLU A 8 -4.86 7.88 14.88
N LEU A 9 -5.14 6.89 14.04
CA LEU A 9 -5.62 7.06 12.67
C LEU A 9 -7.09 6.64 12.59
N LYS A 10 -7.93 7.51 12.06
CA LYS A 10 -9.39 7.30 12.01
C LYS A 10 -9.86 6.75 10.67
N LYS A 11 -9.22 7.15 9.56
CA LYS A 11 -9.61 6.74 8.23
C LYS A 11 -8.40 6.20 7.46
N ILE A 12 -8.48 4.91 7.11
CA ILE A 12 -7.43 4.19 6.41
C ILE A 12 -7.98 3.71 5.08
N ALA A 13 -7.23 3.94 4.00
CA ALA A 13 -7.57 3.43 2.67
C ALA A 13 -6.56 2.39 2.21
N PHE A 14 -7.08 1.27 1.70
CA PHE A 14 -6.29 0.33 0.92
C PHE A 14 -6.32 0.80 -0.53
N THR A 15 -5.15 0.98 -1.11
CA THR A 15 -5.02 1.36 -2.52
C THR A 15 -4.33 0.23 -3.29
N GLY A 16 -4.49 0.23 -4.61
CA GLY A 16 -3.69 -0.63 -5.47
C GLY A 16 -2.23 -0.17 -5.53
N HIS A 17 -1.54 -0.59 -6.58
CA HIS A 17 -0.20 -0.10 -6.86
C HIS A 17 -0.26 1.36 -7.31
N ILE A 18 0.58 2.20 -6.73
CA ILE A 18 0.62 3.65 -6.99
C ILE A 18 1.87 3.98 -7.81
N TYR A 19 1.77 3.85 -9.13
CA TYR A 19 2.80 4.26 -10.08
C TYR A 19 2.19 4.63 -11.43
N PRO A 20 2.91 5.37 -12.30
CA PRO A 20 2.37 5.86 -13.58
C PRO A 20 1.76 4.75 -14.42
N ASP A 21 0.60 5.05 -15.01
CA ASP A 21 -0.11 4.21 -15.97
C ASP A 21 -0.50 2.80 -15.47
N ALA A 22 -0.42 2.53 -14.16
CA ALA A 22 -0.80 1.24 -13.61
C ALA A 22 -2.30 0.96 -13.73
N PHE A 23 -3.13 1.92 -13.29
CA PHE A 23 -4.59 1.80 -13.28
C PHE A 23 -5.29 3.03 -13.82
N ILE A 24 -4.67 4.21 -13.69
CA ILE A 24 -5.23 5.50 -14.12
C ILE A 24 -4.29 6.10 -15.15
N PRO A 25 -4.68 6.14 -16.44
CA PRO A 25 -3.87 6.79 -17.46
C PRO A 25 -3.80 8.30 -17.20
N GLN A 26 -2.63 8.86 -17.44
CA GLN A 26 -2.41 10.31 -17.33
C GLN A 26 -3.14 11.04 -18.46
N HIS A 27 -3.95 12.04 -18.13
CA HIS A 27 -4.71 12.79 -19.12
C HIS A 27 -5.15 14.17 -18.61
N PHE A 28 -5.54 15.03 -19.56
CA PHE A 28 -6.27 16.23 -19.24
C PHE A 28 -7.78 15.96 -19.22
N ASN A 29 -8.44 16.42 -18.18
CA ASN A 29 -9.89 16.39 -18.08
C ASN A 29 -10.54 17.42 -19.01
N GLU A 30 -11.85 17.34 -19.22
CA GLU A 30 -12.61 18.28 -20.07
C GLU A 30 -12.52 19.74 -19.58
N ASP A 31 -12.36 19.95 -18.28
CA ASP A 31 -12.18 21.25 -17.64
C ASP A 31 -10.74 21.79 -17.72
N GLY A 32 -9.83 21.05 -18.37
CA GLY A 32 -8.42 21.40 -18.51
C GLY A 32 -7.54 21.05 -17.30
N SER A 33 -8.10 20.48 -16.24
CA SER A 33 -7.31 19.97 -15.12
C SER A 33 -6.54 18.72 -15.51
N TRP A 34 -5.37 18.52 -14.88
CA TRP A 34 -4.57 17.32 -15.05
C TRP A 34 -5.02 16.22 -14.09
N SER A 35 -5.14 15.01 -14.59
CA SER A 35 -5.43 13.82 -13.80
C SER A 35 -4.37 12.76 -14.03
N ASP A 36 -3.88 12.20 -12.93
CA ASP A 36 -2.97 11.07 -12.90
C ASP A 36 -3.20 10.24 -11.62
N TYR A 37 -2.45 9.14 -11.51
CA TYR A 37 -2.54 8.23 -10.37
C TYR A 37 -2.29 8.90 -9.01
N ALA A 38 -1.38 9.88 -8.95
CA ALA A 38 -1.01 10.55 -7.70
C ALA A 38 -2.03 11.63 -7.32
N THR A 39 -2.49 12.41 -8.31
CA THR A 39 -3.48 13.48 -8.12
C THR A 39 -4.78 12.95 -7.53
N GLU A 40 -5.28 11.83 -8.05
CA GLU A 40 -6.50 11.22 -7.55
C GLU A 40 -6.34 10.74 -6.09
N ILE A 41 -5.26 10.05 -5.77
CA ILE A 41 -5.00 9.59 -4.40
C ILE A 41 -4.88 10.79 -3.43
N ILE A 42 -4.15 11.83 -3.80
CA ILE A 42 -3.99 13.04 -2.97
C ILE A 42 -5.34 13.74 -2.79
N ARG A 43 -6.15 13.81 -3.84
CA ARG A 43 -7.50 14.39 -3.76
C ARG A 43 -8.38 13.65 -2.77
N GLU A 44 -8.41 12.32 -2.81
CA GLU A 44 -9.16 11.50 -1.86
C GLU A 44 -8.66 11.70 -0.42
N MET A 45 -7.35 11.80 -0.22
CA MET A 45 -6.78 12.08 1.09
C MET A 45 -7.23 13.44 1.64
N GLU A 46 -7.35 14.46 0.78
CA GLU A 46 -7.75 15.80 1.21
C GLU A 46 -9.26 15.96 1.38
N GLN A 47 -10.04 15.48 0.42
CA GLN A 47 -11.50 15.65 0.39
C GLN A 47 -12.20 14.71 1.37
N ASP A 48 -11.77 13.48 1.41
CA ASP A 48 -12.38 12.45 2.24
C ASP A 48 -11.74 12.28 3.61
N GLY A 49 -10.65 13.00 3.87
CA GLY A 49 -9.96 12.97 5.15
C GLY A 49 -9.29 11.62 5.42
N VAL A 50 -8.77 10.95 4.39
CA VAL A 50 -7.98 9.73 4.57
C VAL A 50 -6.65 10.09 5.21
N GLU A 51 -6.38 9.51 6.37
CA GLU A 51 -5.18 9.79 7.16
C GLU A 51 -4.04 8.81 6.87
N CYS A 52 -4.37 7.60 6.43
CA CYS A 52 -3.38 6.58 6.11
C CYS A 52 -3.72 5.84 4.83
N ILE A 53 -2.71 5.58 4.02
CA ILE A 53 -2.84 4.67 2.88
C ILE A 53 -2.00 3.41 3.09
N ILE A 54 -2.50 2.29 2.57
CA ILE A 54 -1.79 1.01 2.52
C ILE A 54 -1.71 0.59 1.06
N PRO A 55 -0.66 1.00 0.32
CA PRO A 55 -0.46 0.65 -1.07
C PRO A 55 0.22 -0.71 -1.23
N GLY A 56 0.04 -1.33 -2.38
CA GLY A 56 0.80 -2.51 -2.76
C GLY A 56 2.24 -2.19 -3.18
N GLU A 57 2.39 -1.17 -3.99
CA GLU A 57 3.66 -0.58 -4.41
C GLU A 57 3.47 0.91 -4.62
N VAL A 58 4.48 1.70 -4.35
CA VAL A 58 4.38 3.16 -4.44
C VAL A 58 5.70 3.79 -4.86
N ILE A 59 5.61 4.78 -5.72
CA ILE A 59 6.75 5.61 -6.09
C ILE A 59 6.94 6.72 -5.04
N GLU A 60 8.18 6.87 -4.56
CA GLU A 60 8.52 7.71 -3.41
C GLU A 60 8.30 9.21 -3.63
N TRP A 61 8.50 9.70 -4.84
CA TRP A 61 8.53 11.15 -5.14
C TRP A 61 7.18 11.77 -5.48
N THR A 62 6.07 11.07 -5.28
CA THR A 62 4.71 11.57 -5.51
C THR A 62 3.90 11.55 -4.22
N VAL A 63 3.04 10.57 -4.05
CA VAL A 63 2.15 10.46 -2.89
C VAL A 63 2.92 10.39 -1.57
N LEU A 64 4.06 9.69 -1.53
CA LEU A 64 4.87 9.65 -0.31
C LEU A 64 5.50 11.00 0.03
N SER A 65 5.91 11.77 -0.97
CA SER A 65 6.39 13.13 -0.75
C SER A 65 5.29 14.03 -0.20
N TYR A 66 4.07 13.94 -0.74
CA TYR A 66 2.91 14.65 -0.19
C TYR A 66 2.64 14.30 1.27
N ILE A 67 2.66 13.00 1.61
CA ILE A 67 2.45 12.54 3.00
C ILE A 67 3.54 13.10 3.92
N ARG A 68 4.82 12.97 3.53
CA ARG A 68 5.95 13.49 4.31
C ARG A 68 5.86 15.00 4.53
N ASP A 69 5.56 15.74 3.49
CA ASP A 69 5.48 17.20 3.57
C ASP A 69 4.26 17.62 4.40
N GLY A 70 3.12 16.91 4.27
CA GLY A 70 1.95 17.11 5.11
C GLY A 70 2.24 16.88 6.60
N ILE A 71 2.98 15.82 6.94
CA ILE A 71 3.43 15.57 8.32
C ILE A 71 4.29 16.71 8.82
N SER A 72 5.22 17.24 8.00
CA SER A 72 6.07 18.37 8.36
C SER A 72 5.26 19.66 8.61
N LEU A 73 4.09 19.78 8.03
CA LEU A 73 3.13 20.85 8.23
C LEU A 73 2.11 20.58 9.34
N GLY A 74 2.29 19.50 10.11
CA GLY A 74 1.45 19.15 11.25
C GLY A 74 0.18 18.35 10.92
N LYS A 75 0.03 17.84 9.68
CA LYS A 75 -1.07 16.93 9.35
C LYS A 75 -0.81 15.55 9.97
N ASN A 76 -1.87 14.88 10.40
CA ASN A 76 -1.82 13.50 10.89
C ASN A 76 -1.95 12.53 9.70
N LEU A 77 -0.85 12.31 9.00
CA LEU A 77 -0.80 11.46 7.82
C LEU A 77 0.16 10.29 8.02
N ALA A 78 -0.12 9.17 7.35
CA ALA A 78 0.72 7.98 7.37
C ALA A 78 0.66 7.19 6.06
N CYS A 79 1.68 6.35 5.85
CA CYS A 79 1.68 5.30 4.83
C CYS A 79 2.30 4.05 5.44
N ILE A 80 1.62 2.91 5.26
CA ILE A 80 2.14 1.59 5.60
C ILE A 80 2.29 0.81 4.30
N ASN A 81 3.53 0.63 3.85
CA ASN A 81 3.82 -0.10 2.62
C ASN A 81 4.27 -1.53 2.94
N PRO A 82 3.42 -2.55 2.73
CA PRO A 82 3.80 -3.94 2.91
C PRO A 82 4.70 -4.47 1.78
N GLY A 83 4.82 -3.72 0.69
CA GLY A 83 5.46 -4.13 -0.55
C GLY A 83 4.52 -4.90 -1.48
N HIS A 84 4.84 -4.91 -2.76
CA HIS A 84 4.06 -5.51 -3.84
C HIS A 84 3.67 -6.96 -3.52
N PHE A 85 4.67 -7.79 -3.26
CA PHE A 85 4.48 -9.21 -2.98
C PHE A 85 3.54 -9.46 -1.79
N ASN A 86 3.81 -8.86 -0.64
CA ASN A 86 3.02 -9.09 0.56
C ASN A 86 1.58 -8.58 0.43
N TRP A 87 1.37 -7.51 -0.34
CA TRP A 87 0.05 -6.98 -0.61
C TRP A 87 -0.79 -7.94 -1.45
N GLU A 88 -0.22 -8.54 -2.50
CA GLU A 88 -0.92 -9.50 -3.38
C GLU A 88 -1.05 -10.88 -2.75
N GLU A 89 -0.03 -11.34 -2.02
CA GLU A 89 -0.02 -12.65 -1.38
C GLU A 89 -1.17 -12.82 -0.38
N LEU A 90 -1.56 -11.76 0.32
CA LEU A 90 -2.73 -11.77 1.18
C LEU A 90 -4.01 -12.07 0.40
N GLY A 91 -4.21 -11.43 -0.74
CA GLY A 91 -5.36 -11.68 -1.62
C GLY A 91 -5.37 -13.11 -2.15
N ALA A 92 -4.25 -13.59 -2.65
CA ALA A 92 -4.10 -14.95 -3.16
C ALA A 92 -4.38 -16.00 -2.08
N ARG A 93 -3.92 -15.77 -0.85
CA ARG A 93 -4.16 -16.67 0.28
C ARG A 93 -5.65 -16.85 0.59
N TYR A 94 -6.42 -15.77 0.57
CA TYR A 94 -7.85 -15.81 0.84
C TYR A 94 -8.69 -16.18 -0.39
N ALA A 95 -8.13 -16.11 -1.60
CA ALA A 95 -8.83 -16.50 -2.82
C ALA A 95 -9.30 -17.97 -2.79
N LYS A 96 -8.59 -18.84 -2.11
CA LYS A 96 -8.98 -20.25 -1.90
C LYS A 96 -10.39 -20.36 -1.32
N ASP A 97 -10.70 -19.57 -0.29
CA ASP A 97 -11.93 -19.72 0.47
C ASP A 97 -13.15 -19.28 -0.34
N TRP A 98 -13.09 -18.09 -0.95
CA TRP A 98 -14.20 -17.59 -1.76
C TRP A 98 -14.36 -18.34 -3.10
N LEU A 99 -13.27 -18.86 -3.69
CA LEU A 99 -13.35 -19.72 -4.88
C LEU A 99 -14.03 -21.06 -4.57
N MET A 100 -13.74 -21.65 -3.43
CA MET A 100 -14.43 -22.87 -2.99
C MET A 100 -15.93 -22.62 -2.79
N GLU A 101 -16.30 -21.50 -2.16
CA GLU A 101 -17.68 -21.08 -1.98
C GLU A 101 -18.38 -20.84 -3.34
N LEU A 102 -17.75 -20.06 -4.23
CA LEU A 102 -18.27 -19.75 -5.55
C LEU A 102 -18.55 -21.00 -6.41
N THR A 103 -17.72 -22.03 -6.26
CA THR A 103 -17.88 -23.31 -6.97
C THR A 103 -18.76 -24.31 -6.21
N GLU A 104 -19.43 -23.89 -5.15
CA GLU A 104 -20.24 -24.76 -4.28
C GLU A 104 -19.44 -25.98 -3.77
N ASN A 105 -18.16 -25.80 -3.53
CA ASN A 105 -17.20 -26.87 -3.16
C ASN A 105 -17.09 -28.03 -4.17
N LYS A 106 -17.49 -27.82 -5.43
CA LYS A 106 -17.36 -28.82 -6.49
C LYS A 106 -15.95 -28.93 -7.05
N VAL A 107 -15.10 -27.94 -6.78
CA VAL A 107 -13.70 -27.87 -7.21
C VAL A 107 -12.80 -27.75 -5.99
N SER A 108 -11.77 -28.59 -5.93
CA SER A 108 -10.75 -28.46 -4.88
C SER A 108 -9.80 -27.30 -5.23
N VAL A 109 -9.68 -26.34 -4.33
CA VAL A 109 -8.80 -25.17 -4.48
C VAL A 109 -7.72 -25.24 -3.41
N PHE A 110 -6.47 -25.10 -3.83
CA PHE A 110 -5.32 -25.11 -2.93
C PHE A 110 -4.54 -23.81 -3.07
N TYR A 111 -4.20 -23.20 -1.95
CA TYR A 111 -3.23 -22.13 -1.91
C TYR A 111 -1.82 -22.73 -1.73
N VAL A 112 -0.91 -22.36 -2.62
CA VAL A 112 0.50 -22.75 -2.54
C VAL A 112 1.31 -21.51 -2.20
N PRO A 113 1.83 -21.38 -0.96
CA PRO A 113 2.62 -20.22 -0.59
C PRO A 113 3.95 -20.20 -1.33
N THR A 114 4.33 -19.05 -1.87
CA THR A 114 5.64 -18.84 -2.49
C THR A 114 6.72 -18.48 -1.46
N GLY A 115 6.29 -18.07 -0.25
CA GLY A 115 7.18 -17.60 0.81
C GLY A 115 7.68 -16.17 0.57
N ASP A 116 8.19 -15.54 1.61
CA ASP A 116 8.78 -14.21 1.50
C ASP A 116 10.19 -14.32 0.89
N MET A 117 10.39 -13.64 -0.23
CA MET A 117 11.69 -13.61 -0.90
C MET A 117 12.70 -12.64 -0.26
N TRP A 118 12.21 -11.76 0.64
CA TRP A 118 13.03 -10.77 1.31
C TRP A 118 13.65 -11.30 2.59
N LYS A 119 14.88 -10.90 2.84
CA LYS A 119 15.55 -11.09 4.13
C LYS A 119 15.62 -9.76 4.85
N TYR A 120 15.17 -9.76 6.10
CA TYR A 120 15.14 -8.55 6.91
C TYR A 120 16.35 -8.51 7.84
N GLN A 121 17.01 -7.34 7.89
CA GLN A 121 18.05 -7.06 8.88
C GLN A 121 17.51 -6.08 9.91
N THR A 122 17.60 -6.46 11.18
CA THR A 122 17.30 -5.59 12.29
C THR A 122 18.60 -5.15 12.99
N LYS A 123 18.57 -4.07 13.77
CA LYS A 123 19.73 -3.67 14.57
C LYS A 123 20.24 -4.82 15.46
N LYS A 124 19.33 -5.61 16.02
CA LYS A 124 19.67 -6.76 16.87
C LYS A 124 20.45 -7.82 16.09
N SER A 125 20.00 -8.20 14.90
CA SER A 125 20.68 -9.19 14.07
C SER A 125 22.07 -8.74 13.58
N LEU A 126 22.28 -7.43 13.42
CA LEU A 126 23.59 -6.88 13.04
C LEU A 126 24.61 -6.94 14.18
N PHE A 127 24.17 -6.91 15.43
CA PHE A 127 25.07 -7.00 16.59
C PHE A 127 25.36 -8.45 17.00
N GLU A 128 24.42 -9.36 16.80
CA GLU A 128 24.60 -10.78 17.10
C GLU A 128 25.60 -11.45 16.13
N GLN A 129 25.71 -10.99 14.88
CA GLN A 129 26.71 -11.50 13.91
C GLN A 129 28.15 -11.04 14.17
N LYS A 130 28.38 -10.08 15.08
CA LYS A 130 29.73 -9.59 15.43
C LYS A 130 30.32 -10.27 16.67
N SER A 131 29.62 -11.22 17.24
CA SER A 131 30.03 -11.92 18.48
C SER A 131 30.53 -13.35 18.23
N GLU A 132 30.72 -13.73 16.97
CA GLU A 132 31.42 -14.96 16.55
C GLU A 132 32.78 -14.60 15.91
#